data_97397cd8c3d847a4240d8249aeba37de
#
_entry.id   97397cd8c3d847a4240d8249aeba37de
#
_cell.length_a   1.000
_cell.length_b   1.000
_cell.length_c   1.000
_cell.angle_alpha   90.00
_cell.angle_beta   90.00
_cell.angle_gamma   90.00
#
_symmetry.space_group_name_H-M   'P 1'
#
loop_
_entity.id
_entity.type
_entity.pdbx_description
1 polymer ?
#
loop_
_entity_poly.entity_id
_entity_poly.type
_entity_poly.pdbx_seq_one_letter_code
_entity_poly.pdbx_strand_id
1 'polypeptide(L)'
;MEDLTKTISNMDMFSLRINRVLDFLKTKSVMLEKLNAIEIFGGTGQNNVAVAISVKTFEIWEIDGKLKPELEKKFPNAKIKICNSIERLKQYQNTSKFDLIMIDNPISVFGAGKNPSEYCEHFDMIKNVGKLIDKEAIVIFLINKKPFFFNKLKKKNELWRKRRQEFYGNINTNDMSIPFLTSFYTELFRNMGLTTIFTNSIPRHNPHLDYFIFMLRKNDVQ
;
A
#
# COMPACT_ATOMS: atom_id res chain seq x y z
N MET A 1 5.83 32.16 -12.47
CA MET A 1 6.87 31.14 -12.77
C MET A 1 7.76 30.81 -11.56
N GLU A 2 7.99 31.73 -10.62
CA GLU A 2 8.79 31.48 -9.40
C GLU A 2 8.15 30.52 -8.38
N ASP A 3 6.83 30.39 -8.37
CA ASP A 3 6.10 29.59 -7.38
C ASP A 3 6.13 28.08 -7.71
N LEU A 4 6.20 27.72 -8.99
CA LEU A 4 6.33 26.31 -9.43
C LEU A 4 7.71 25.74 -9.15
N THR A 5 8.76 26.54 -9.25
CA THR A 5 10.13 26.11 -8.98
C THR A 5 10.40 25.89 -7.50
N LYS A 6 9.77 26.67 -6.61
CA LYS A 6 9.81 26.43 -5.13
C LYS A 6 9.04 25.17 -4.71
N THR A 7 7.92 24.88 -5.37
CA THR A 7 7.15 23.65 -5.13
C THR A 7 7.94 22.40 -5.55
N ILE A 8 8.72 22.49 -6.63
CA ILE A 8 9.55 21.37 -7.11
C ILE A 8 10.80 21.17 -6.20
N SER A 9 11.39 22.23 -5.64
CA SER A 9 12.55 22.09 -4.74
C SER A 9 12.23 21.52 -3.37
N ASN A 10 10.96 21.59 -2.96
CA ASN A 10 10.43 20.98 -1.74
C ASN A 10 9.70 19.65 -2.01
N MET A 11 9.80 19.09 -3.20
CA MET A 11 9.38 17.71 -3.45
C MET A 11 10.24 16.78 -2.60
N ASP A 12 9.71 16.46 -1.45
CA ASP A 12 10.28 15.64 -0.41
C ASP A 12 10.89 14.36 -1.02
N MET A 13 12.01 13.93 -0.50
CA MET A 13 12.70 12.68 -0.89
C MET A 13 11.75 11.46 -0.93
N PHE A 14 10.58 11.54 -0.30
CA PHE A 14 9.52 10.53 -0.30
C PHE A 14 8.73 10.49 -1.62
N SER A 15 8.43 11.63 -2.24
CA SER A 15 7.72 11.66 -3.53
C SER A 15 8.59 11.18 -4.69
N LEU A 16 9.91 11.36 -4.63
CA LEU A 16 10.84 10.83 -5.62
C LEU A 16 10.79 9.29 -5.74
N ARG A 17 10.34 8.58 -4.72
CA ARG A 17 10.33 7.11 -4.67
C ARG A 17 9.10 6.51 -5.30
N ILE A 18 7.95 7.08 -5.03
CA ILE A 18 6.73 6.66 -5.71
C ILE A 18 6.81 7.00 -7.21
N ASN A 19 7.50 8.07 -7.60
CA ASN A 19 7.76 8.40 -9.00
C ASN A 19 8.45 7.24 -9.74
N ARG A 20 9.44 6.56 -9.10
CA ARG A 20 10.09 5.37 -9.71
C ARG A 20 9.10 4.24 -9.97
N VAL A 21 8.10 4.08 -9.10
CA VAL A 21 7.01 3.12 -9.31
C VAL A 21 6.14 3.55 -10.49
N LEU A 22 5.73 4.82 -10.53
CA LEU A 22 4.91 5.35 -11.62
C LEU A 22 5.65 5.28 -12.97
N ASP A 23 6.94 5.60 -12.98
CA ASP A 23 7.77 5.48 -14.19
C ASP A 23 7.92 4.03 -14.64
N PHE A 24 8.10 3.09 -13.72
CA PHE A 24 8.07 1.67 -14.07
C PHE A 24 6.73 1.27 -14.69
N LEU A 25 5.59 1.70 -14.14
CA LEU A 25 4.28 1.42 -14.71
C LEU A 25 4.13 1.97 -16.14
N LYS A 26 4.64 3.18 -16.40
CA LYS A 26 4.68 3.75 -17.77
C LYS A 26 5.48 2.88 -18.73
N THR A 27 6.62 2.28 -18.28
CA THR A 27 7.38 1.33 -19.12
C THR A 27 6.59 0.06 -19.47
N LYS A 28 5.54 -0.24 -18.69
CA LYS A 28 4.60 -1.34 -18.96
C LYS A 28 3.37 -0.87 -19.75
N SER A 29 3.43 0.29 -20.38
CA SER A 29 2.34 0.90 -21.16
C SER A 29 1.07 1.16 -20.35
N VAL A 30 1.20 1.33 -19.02
CA VAL A 30 0.08 1.69 -18.15
C VAL A 30 -0.23 3.17 -18.34
N MET A 31 -1.45 3.48 -18.75
CA MET A 31 -1.95 4.86 -18.90
C MET A 31 -2.50 5.35 -17.56
N LEU A 32 -1.63 5.93 -16.74
CA LEU A 32 -1.97 6.35 -15.37
C LEU A 32 -3.18 7.29 -15.33
N GLU A 33 -3.27 8.22 -16.28
CA GLU A 33 -4.35 9.21 -16.40
C GLU A 33 -5.74 8.61 -16.66
N LYS A 34 -5.83 7.31 -16.90
CA LYS A 34 -7.10 6.59 -17.04
C LYS A 34 -7.51 5.84 -15.79
N LEU A 35 -6.62 5.71 -14.80
CA LEU A 35 -6.84 4.88 -13.64
C LEU A 35 -7.65 5.58 -12.55
N ASN A 36 -8.56 4.84 -11.94
CA ASN A 36 -9.19 5.18 -10.67
C ASN A 36 -8.32 4.60 -9.55
N ALA A 37 -7.74 5.46 -8.73
CA ALA A 37 -6.79 5.05 -7.71
C ALA A 37 -7.34 5.22 -6.29
N ILE A 38 -6.84 4.39 -5.38
CA ILE A 38 -7.10 4.50 -3.94
C ILE A 38 -5.82 4.34 -3.14
N GLU A 39 -5.66 5.16 -2.10
CA GLU A 39 -4.71 4.96 -1.00
C GLU A 39 -5.47 4.56 0.26
N ILE A 40 -5.10 3.41 0.81
CA ILE A 40 -5.84 2.80 1.94
C ILE A 40 -5.37 3.31 3.29
N PHE A 41 -4.15 3.84 3.38
CA PHE A 41 -3.57 4.43 4.60
C PHE A 41 -3.04 5.82 4.29
N GLY A 42 -3.94 6.80 4.23
CA GLY A 42 -3.65 8.16 3.74
C GLY A 42 -2.54 8.88 4.50
N GLY A 43 -2.53 8.77 5.82
CA GLY A 43 -1.60 9.52 6.66
C GLY A 43 -1.64 11.01 6.36
N THR A 44 -0.48 11.67 6.34
CA THR A 44 -0.34 13.08 5.92
C THR A 44 -0.34 13.28 4.40
N GLY A 45 -0.50 12.20 3.63
CA GLY A 45 -0.54 12.25 2.16
C GLY A 45 0.79 12.62 1.49
N GLN A 46 1.91 12.56 2.17
CA GLN A 46 3.21 12.96 1.60
C GLN A 46 3.61 12.14 0.37
N ASN A 47 3.36 10.82 0.42
CA ASN A 47 3.70 9.91 -0.69
C ASN A 47 2.69 9.96 -1.84
N ASN A 48 1.54 10.59 -1.65
CA ASN A 48 0.39 10.47 -2.54
C ASN A 48 0.30 11.58 -3.60
N VAL A 49 1.09 12.65 -3.46
CA VAL A 49 1.03 13.81 -4.36
C VAL A 49 1.29 13.40 -5.82
N ALA A 50 2.35 12.64 -6.06
CA ALA A 50 2.70 12.21 -7.41
C ALA A 50 1.63 11.30 -8.04
N VAL A 51 0.99 10.46 -7.22
CA VAL A 51 -0.12 9.62 -7.67
C VAL A 51 -1.34 10.46 -8.00
N ALA A 52 -1.75 11.34 -7.08
CA ALA A 52 -2.95 12.17 -7.22
C ALA A 52 -2.94 13.03 -8.51
N ILE A 53 -1.77 13.54 -8.91
CA ILE A 53 -1.64 14.34 -10.15
C ILE A 53 -1.51 13.49 -11.42
N SER A 54 -1.29 12.19 -11.30
CA SER A 54 -1.05 11.29 -12.42
C SER A 54 -2.27 10.48 -12.83
N VAL A 55 -3.26 10.32 -11.93
CA VAL A 55 -4.40 9.43 -12.14
C VAL A 55 -5.69 10.18 -12.47
N LYS A 56 -6.69 9.47 -13.02
CA LYS A 56 -7.99 10.03 -13.36
C LYS A 56 -8.78 10.45 -12.12
N THR A 57 -8.87 9.59 -11.12
CA THR A 57 -9.55 9.86 -9.86
C THR A 57 -8.71 9.31 -8.70
N PHE A 58 -8.80 9.96 -7.54
CA PHE A 58 -8.07 9.52 -6.37
C PHE A 58 -8.99 9.51 -5.14
N GLU A 59 -9.04 8.38 -4.45
CA GLU A 59 -9.73 8.23 -3.16
C GLU A 59 -8.67 7.95 -2.07
N ILE A 60 -8.82 8.55 -0.90
CA ILE A 60 -7.93 8.38 0.26
C ILE A 60 -8.77 7.92 1.44
N TRP A 61 -8.36 6.84 2.09
CA TRP A 61 -8.91 6.38 3.35
C TRP A 61 -7.94 6.68 4.48
N GLU A 62 -8.43 7.36 5.50
CA GLU A 62 -7.64 7.75 6.68
C GLU A 62 -8.46 7.50 7.95
N ILE A 63 -7.81 7.03 9.01
CA ILE A 63 -8.47 6.75 10.30
C ILE A 63 -8.51 7.98 11.19
N ASP A 64 -7.49 8.85 11.13
CA ASP A 64 -7.43 10.06 11.94
C ASP A 64 -8.21 11.21 11.29
N GLY A 65 -9.40 11.48 11.83
CA GLY A 65 -10.23 12.58 11.35
C GLY A 65 -9.58 13.96 11.44
N LYS A 66 -8.55 14.14 12.27
CA LYS A 66 -7.81 15.42 12.40
C LYS A 66 -7.02 15.75 11.14
N LEU A 67 -6.63 14.73 10.36
CA LEU A 67 -5.88 14.91 9.10
C LEU A 67 -6.77 15.33 7.94
N LYS A 68 -8.09 15.20 8.06
CA LYS A 68 -9.03 15.47 6.96
C LYS A 68 -8.86 16.87 6.35
N PRO A 69 -8.84 17.98 7.14
CA PRO A 69 -8.71 19.33 6.56
C PRO A 69 -7.39 19.53 5.79
N GLU A 70 -6.29 18.93 6.29
CA GLU A 70 -5.00 18.99 5.62
C GLU A 70 -5.02 18.20 4.31
N LEU A 71 -5.59 16.99 4.31
CA LEU A 71 -5.74 16.16 3.12
C LEU A 71 -6.64 16.82 2.07
N GLU A 72 -7.78 17.40 2.46
CA GLU A 72 -8.68 18.11 1.54
C GLU A 72 -7.99 19.32 0.91
N LYS A 73 -7.21 20.07 1.69
CA LYS A 73 -6.41 21.19 1.18
C LYS A 73 -5.33 20.74 0.20
N LYS A 74 -4.66 19.63 0.51
CA LYS A 74 -3.55 19.09 -0.28
C LYS A 74 -4.05 18.41 -1.57
N PHE A 75 -5.21 17.79 -1.51
CA PHE A 75 -5.80 17.00 -2.60
C PHE A 75 -7.24 17.48 -2.89
N PRO A 76 -7.43 18.68 -3.43
CA PRO A 76 -8.77 19.26 -3.59
C PRO A 76 -9.68 18.44 -4.52
N ASN A 77 -9.11 17.63 -5.41
CA ASN A 77 -9.84 16.77 -6.33
C ASN A 77 -9.95 15.31 -5.87
N ALA A 78 -9.39 14.97 -4.70
CA ALA A 78 -9.48 13.62 -4.16
C ALA A 78 -10.71 13.45 -3.26
N LYS A 79 -11.22 12.24 -3.20
CA LYS A 79 -12.29 11.87 -2.28
C LYS A 79 -11.69 11.37 -0.97
N ILE A 80 -11.76 12.18 0.09
CA ILE A 80 -11.24 11.82 1.41
C ILE A 80 -12.34 11.13 2.22
N LYS A 81 -12.04 9.93 2.73
CA LYS A 81 -12.93 9.17 3.62
C LYS A 81 -12.25 8.90 4.95
N ILE A 82 -12.83 9.39 6.03
CA ILE A 82 -12.38 9.07 7.38
C ILE A 82 -13.03 7.74 7.81
N CYS A 83 -12.22 6.72 7.94
CA CYS A 83 -12.67 5.37 8.30
C CYS A 83 -11.53 4.49 8.78
N ASN A 84 -11.85 3.48 9.57
CA ASN A 84 -10.95 2.35 9.78
C ASN A 84 -10.93 1.50 8.50
N SER A 85 -9.84 1.58 7.76
CA SER A 85 -9.68 0.93 6.45
C SER A 85 -9.81 -0.59 6.54
N ILE A 86 -9.32 -1.21 7.62
CA ILE A 86 -9.38 -2.66 7.82
C ILE A 86 -10.83 -3.11 7.97
N GLU A 87 -11.59 -2.48 8.87
CA GLU A 87 -12.99 -2.83 9.08
C GLU A 87 -13.84 -2.51 7.86
N ARG A 88 -13.58 -1.36 7.23
CA ARG A 88 -14.26 -0.98 6.00
C ARG A 88 -14.03 -2.02 4.90
N LEU A 89 -12.81 -2.50 4.70
CA LEU A 89 -12.50 -3.46 3.65
C LEU A 89 -13.07 -4.85 3.95
N LYS A 90 -13.09 -5.28 5.21
CA LYS A 90 -13.75 -6.54 5.61
C LYS A 90 -15.22 -6.55 5.22
N GLN A 91 -15.91 -5.42 5.42
CA GLN A 91 -17.35 -5.25 5.16
C GLN A 91 -17.62 -4.68 3.76
N TYR A 92 -16.59 -4.52 2.91
CA TYR A 92 -16.73 -3.82 1.64
C TYR A 92 -17.64 -4.57 0.68
N GLN A 93 -18.80 -4.02 0.42
CA GLN A 93 -19.79 -4.50 -0.54
C GLN A 93 -20.05 -3.46 -1.64
N ASN A 94 -19.29 -2.36 -1.67
CA ASN A 94 -19.52 -1.25 -2.57
C ASN A 94 -19.19 -1.63 -4.02
N THR A 95 -19.91 -1.02 -4.94
CA THR A 95 -19.69 -1.12 -6.39
C THR A 95 -18.44 -0.37 -6.87
N SER A 96 -17.89 0.57 -6.07
CA SER A 96 -16.69 1.29 -6.45
C SER A 96 -15.49 0.35 -6.54
N LYS A 97 -14.86 0.32 -7.72
CA LYS A 97 -13.67 -0.48 -8.00
C LYS A 97 -12.54 0.43 -8.41
N PHE A 98 -11.33 -0.07 -8.25
CA PHE A 98 -10.12 0.70 -8.47
C PHE A 98 -9.17 -0.06 -9.38
N ASP A 99 -8.49 0.69 -10.23
CA ASP A 99 -7.51 0.18 -11.17
C ASP A 99 -6.09 0.26 -10.58
N LEU A 100 -5.89 1.12 -9.58
CA LEU A 100 -4.64 1.28 -8.83
C LEU A 100 -4.94 1.33 -7.32
N ILE A 101 -4.40 0.38 -6.59
CA ILE A 101 -4.61 0.24 -5.14
C ILE A 101 -3.27 0.36 -4.44
N MET A 102 -3.16 1.35 -3.55
CA MET A 102 -1.95 1.60 -2.77
C MET A 102 -2.16 1.27 -1.30
N ILE A 103 -1.17 0.61 -0.70
CA ILE A 103 -1.14 0.22 0.70
C ILE A 103 0.24 0.60 1.26
N ASP A 104 0.50 1.89 1.42
CA ASP A 104 1.79 2.39 1.94
C ASP A 104 1.79 2.39 3.47
N ASN A 105 1.80 1.20 4.06
CA ASN A 105 1.85 1.01 5.50
C ASN A 105 3.04 0.13 5.90
N PRO A 106 4.17 0.73 6.31
CA PRO A 106 5.34 -0.04 6.76
C PRO A 106 5.08 -0.81 8.05
N ILE A 107 4.35 -0.22 8.97
CA ILE A 107 3.85 -0.84 10.20
C ILE A 107 2.83 0.09 10.86
N SER A 108 1.73 -0.48 11.31
CA SER A 108 0.74 0.20 12.15
C SER A 108 0.43 -0.63 13.39
N VAL A 109 0.09 0.08 14.47
CA VAL A 109 -0.37 -0.52 15.71
C VAL A 109 -1.78 -0.01 15.96
N PHE A 110 -2.72 -0.92 16.12
CA PHE A 110 -4.11 -0.62 16.43
C PHE A 110 -4.40 -0.96 17.89
N GLY A 111 -5.20 -0.12 18.55
CA GLY A 111 -5.50 -0.33 19.95
C GLY A 111 -4.31 -0.06 20.88
N ALA A 112 -4.19 -0.85 21.93
CA ALA A 112 -3.19 -0.67 22.99
C ALA A 112 -1.81 -1.27 22.69
N GLY A 113 -1.65 -1.99 21.56
CA GLY A 113 -0.40 -2.66 21.16
C GLY A 113 -0.01 -3.80 22.12
N LYS A 114 -0.98 -4.53 22.66
CA LYS A 114 -0.77 -5.61 23.63
C LYS A 114 -0.76 -7.00 22.99
N ASN A 115 -1.41 -7.17 21.83
CA ASN A 115 -1.56 -8.44 21.15
C ASN A 115 -0.91 -8.41 19.76
N PRO A 116 -0.42 -9.56 19.21
CA PRO A 116 0.12 -9.60 17.86
C PRO A 116 -0.86 -9.11 16.79
N SER A 117 -2.15 -9.43 16.95
CA SER A 117 -3.20 -9.01 16.02
C SER A 117 -3.40 -7.49 15.91
N GLU A 118 -2.90 -6.73 16.88
CA GLU A 118 -2.92 -5.27 16.86
C GLU A 118 -1.78 -4.67 16.02
N TYR A 119 -0.84 -5.50 15.53
CA TYR A 119 0.26 -5.08 14.65
C TYR A 119 -0.08 -5.46 13.21
N CYS A 120 -0.04 -4.49 12.33
CA CYS A 120 -0.35 -4.68 10.92
C CYS A 120 0.69 -3.97 10.05
N GLU A 121 1.16 -4.68 9.04
CA GLU A 121 1.74 -4.06 7.85
C GLU A 121 0.58 -3.91 6.84
N HIS A 122 0.67 -4.55 5.69
CA HIS A 122 -0.39 -4.66 4.68
C HIS A 122 -1.27 -5.91 4.87
N PHE A 123 -1.01 -6.73 5.89
CA PHE A 123 -1.50 -8.12 6.00
C PHE A 123 -3.01 -8.28 5.90
N ASP A 124 -3.76 -7.52 6.71
CA ASP A 124 -5.23 -7.64 6.72
C ASP A 124 -5.86 -7.00 5.48
N MET A 125 -5.16 -6.02 4.89
CA MET A 125 -5.62 -5.35 3.68
C MET A 125 -5.43 -6.24 2.47
N ILE A 126 -4.25 -6.85 2.32
CA ILE A 126 -3.92 -7.66 1.15
C ILE A 126 -4.84 -8.88 1.01
N LYS A 127 -5.24 -9.50 2.12
CA LYS A 127 -6.18 -10.62 2.14
C LYS A 127 -7.59 -10.27 1.64
N ASN A 128 -7.92 -8.99 1.58
CA ASN A 128 -9.22 -8.50 1.15
C ASN A 128 -9.17 -7.63 -0.11
N VAL A 129 -7.98 -7.41 -0.68
CA VAL A 129 -7.78 -6.48 -1.80
C VAL A 129 -8.63 -6.81 -3.03
N GLY A 130 -8.90 -8.10 -3.28
CA GLY A 130 -9.75 -8.57 -4.37
C GLY A 130 -11.17 -7.97 -4.37
N LYS A 131 -11.67 -7.49 -3.21
CA LYS A 131 -12.95 -6.80 -3.12
C LYS A 131 -12.95 -5.43 -3.81
N LEU A 132 -11.79 -4.80 -3.94
CA LEU A 132 -11.59 -3.51 -4.59
C LEU A 132 -11.37 -3.62 -6.10
N ILE A 133 -11.07 -4.80 -6.61
CA ILE A 133 -10.76 -5.07 -8.01
C ILE A 133 -12.05 -5.42 -8.76
N ASP A 134 -12.24 -4.85 -9.94
CA ASP A 134 -13.30 -5.29 -10.86
C ASP A 134 -12.79 -6.47 -11.71
N LYS A 135 -12.07 -6.21 -12.77
CA LYS A 135 -11.45 -7.20 -13.66
C LYS A 135 -9.96 -7.28 -13.43
N GLU A 136 -9.29 -6.16 -13.48
CA GLU A 136 -7.85 -6.02 -13.31
C GLU A 136 -7.53 -4.83 -12.41
N ALA A 137 -6.43 -4.91 -11.67
CA ALA A 137 -5.88 -3.77 -10.95
C ALA A 137 -4.38 -3.93 -10.70
N ILE A 138 -3.71 -2.80 -10.52
CA ILE A 138 -2.35 -2.72 -10.01
C ILE A 138 -2.43 -2.53 -8.51
N VAL A 139 -1.80 -3.43 -7.76
CA VAL A 139 -1.69 -3.35 -6.30
C VAL A 139 -0.26 -3.04 -5.93
N ILE A 140 -0.06 -1.91 -5.24
CA ILE A 140 1.25 -1.47 -4.75
C ILE A 140 1.19 -1.49 -3.24
N PHE A 141 2.11 -2.20 -2.62
CA PHE A 141 2.18 -2.25 -1.16
C PHE A 141 3.61 -2.27 -0.67
N LEU A 142 3.80 -1.80 0.56
CA LEU A 142 5.11 -1.74 1.17
C LEU A 142 5.42 -3.05 1.87
N ILE A 143 6.63 -3.56 1.63
CA ILE A 143 7.15 -4.76 2.28
C ILE A 143 8.36 -4.45 3.14
N ASN A 144 8.36 -5.00 4.34
CA ASN A 144 9.55 -5.07 5.19
C ASN A 144 10.28 -6.39 4.93
N LYS A 145 11.43 -6.34 4.25
CA LYS A 145 12.30 -7.54 4.08
C LYS A 145 12.91 -7.97 5.41
N LYS A 146 13.25 -7.00 6.24
CA LYS A 146 13.76 -7.19 7.61
C LYS A 146 12.93 -6.39 8.60
N PRO A 147 12.62 -6.94 9.78
CA PRO A 147 11.89 -6.18 10.79
C PRO A 147 12.71 -4.98 11.27
N PHE A 148 12.04 -3.87 11.48
CA PHE A 148 12.64 -2.73 12.19
C PHE A 148 12.83 -3.10 13.66
N PHE A 149 13.98 -2.71 14.19
CA PHE A 149 14.17 -2.73 15.64
C PHE A 149 13.80 -1.36 16.20
N PHE A 150 12.70 -1.28 16.92
CA PHE A 150 12.44 -0.13 17.79
C PHE A 150 13.39 -0.26 18.98
N ASN A 151 14.52 0.43 18.94
CA ASN A 151 15.67 0.27 19.85
C ASN A 151 15.36 0.28 21.36
N LYS A 152 14.16 0.67 21.78
CA LYS A 152 13.74 0.74 23.19
C LYS A 152 12.48 -0.07 23.52
N LEU A 153 11.93 -0.86 22.60
CA LEU A 153 10.61 -1.46 22.75
C LEU A 153 10.63 -2.98 22.45
N LYS A 154 11.42 -3.77 23.19
CA LYS A 154 11.53 -5.23 23.01
C LYS A 154 10.18 -5.93 22.83
N LYS A 155 9.22 -5.66 23.71
CA LYS A 155 7.88 -6.27 23.65
C LYS A 155 7.13 -5.98 22.36
N LYS A 156 7.20 -4.74 21.84
CA LYS A 156 6.57 -4.39 20.55
C LYS A 156 7.23 -5.14 19.40
N ASN A 157 8.56 -5.27 19.41
CA ASN A 157 9.29 -6.03 18.40
C ASN A 157 8.90 -7.51 18.41
N GLU A 158 8.72 -8.11 19.57
CA GLU A 158 8.30 -9.52 19.71
C GLU A 158 6.88 -9.74 19.17
N LEU A 159 5.94 -8.87 19.53
CA LEU A 159 4.56 -8.94 19.05
C LEU A 159 4.47 -8.76 17.53
N TRP A 160 5.21 -7.81 16.97
CA TRP A 160 5.27 -7.61 15.53
C TRP A 160 5.90 -8.81 14.80
N ARG A 161 7.02 -9.36 15.31
CA ARG A 161 7.62 -10.60 14.76
C ARG A 161 6.64 -11.75 14.78
N LYS A 162 5.94 -11.94 15.89
CA LYS A 162 4.90 -12.97 16.00
C LYS A 162 3.82 -12.78 14.94
N ARG A 163 3.35 -11.53 14.73
CA ARG A 163 2.38 -11.20 13.67
C ARG A 163 2.90 -11.53 12.27
N ARG A 164 4.18 -11.25 12.00
CA ARG A 164 4.83 -11.63 10.74
C ARG A 164 4.87 -13.15 10.57
N GLN A 165 5.24 -13.90 11.60
CA GLN A 165 5.23 -15.37 11.57
C GLN A 165 3.83 -15.94 11.34
N GLU A 166 2.80 -15.35 11.94
CA GLU A 166 1.41 -15.73 11.72
C GLU A 166 0.98 -15.49 10.26
N PHE A 167 1.50 -14.44 9.63
CA PHE A 167 1.14 -14.11 8.25
C PHE A 167 1.93 -14.92 7.22
N TYR A 168 3.24 -14.99 7.36
CA TYR A 168 4.14 -15.65 6.40
C TYR A 168 4.34 -17.15 6.66
N GLY A 169 3.79 -17.67 7.75
CA GLY A 169 4.06 -19.01 8.22
C GLY A 169 5.34 -19.09 9.07
N ASN A 170 5.67 -20.29 9.53
CA ASN A 170 6.78 -20.56 10.45
C ASN A 170 8.15 -20.52 9.75
N ILE A 171 8.47 -19.39 9.11
CA ILE A 171 9.73 -19.15 8.41
C ILE A 171 10.57 -18.10 9.14
N ASN A 172 11.83 -17.98 8.77
CA ASN A 172 12.67 -16.87 9.23
C ASN A 172 12.22 -15.56 8.60
N THR A 173 11.39 -14.79 9.30
CA THR A 173 10.92 -13.48 8.84
C THR A 173 11.91 -12.35 9.05
N ASN A 174 13.12 -12.65 9.55
CA ASN A 174 14.14 -11.63 9.83
C ASN A 174 14.94 -11.22 8.58
N ASP A 175 14.93 -12.04 7.53
CA ASP A 175 15.62 -11.74 6.27
C ASP A 175 14.94 -12.47 5.13
N MET A 176 13.91 -11.84 4.55
CA MET A 176 13.14 -12.46 3.47
C MET A 176 13.64 -11.97 2.11
N SER A 177 13.98 -12.93 1.24
CA SER A 177 14.43 -12.61 -0.11
C SER A 177 13.27 -12.16 -1.02
N ILE A 178 13.58 -11.35 -2.02
CA ILE A 178 12.60 -10.92 -3.03
C ILE A 178 11.97 -12.12 -3.77
N PRO A 179 12.72 -13.14 -4.23
CA PRO A 179 12.13 -14.31 -4.86
C PRO A 179 11.13 -15.03 -3.94
N PHE A 180 11.47 -15.23 -2.67
CA PHE A 180 10.55 -15.83 -1.71
C PHE A 180 9.27 -15.03 -1.57
N LEU A 181 9.38 -13.71 -1.36
CA LEU A 181 8.23 -12.81 -1.20
C LEU A 181 7.36 -12.79 -2.47
N THR A 182 8.00 -12.75 -3.64
CA THR A 182 7.28 -12.82 -4.92
C THR A 182 6.45 -14.10 -5.04
N SER A 183 7.06 -15.24 -4.76
CA SER A 183 6.37 -16.54 -4.78
C SER A 183 5.23 -16.59 -3.77
N PHE A 184 5.48 -16.13 -2.54
CA PHE A 184 4.48 -16.10 -1.47
C PHE A 184 3.24 -15.29 -1.86
N TYR A 185 3.42 -14.05 -2.36
CA TYR A 185 2.29 -13.21 -2.72
C TYR A 185 1.59 -13.69 -4.00
N THR A 186 2.32 -14.22 -4.96
CA THR A 186 1.71 -14.83 -6.16
C THR A 186 0.77 -15.96 -5.76
N GLU A 187 1.21 -16.83 -4.85
CA GLU A 187 0.40 -17.92 -4.33
C GLU A 187 -0.79 -17.41 -3.50
N LEU A 188 -0.56 -16.41 -2.64
CA LEU A 188 -1.62 -15.78 -1.85
C LEU A 188 -2.73 -15.22 -2.77
N PHE A 189 -2.37 -14.49 -3.82
CA PHE A 189 -3.32 -13.94 -4.78
C PHE A 189 -4.04 -15.04 -5.56
N ARG A 190 -3.32 -16.09 -5.99
CA ARG A 190 -3.92 -17.25 -6.66
C ARG A 190 -5.00 -17.89 -5.79
N ASN A 191 -4.76 -18.06 -4.50
CA ASN A 191 -5.72 -18.62 -3.55
C ASN A 191 -6.93 -17.69 -3.30
N MET A 192 -6.83 -16.43 -3.68
CA MET A 192 -7.92 -15.43 -3.67
C MET A 192 -8.68 -15.36 -5.01
N GLY A 193 -8.40 -16.23 -5.98
CA GLY A 193 -8.98 -16.18 -7.32
C GLY A 193 -8.43 -15.06 -8.20
N LEU A 194 -7.19 -14.65 -7.96
CA LEU A 194 -6.50 -13.60 -8.72
C LEU A 194 -5.28 -14.17 -9.43
N THR A 195 -5.16 -13.91 -10.71
CA THR A 195 -3.97 -14.25 -11.52
C THR A 195 -3.00 -13.07 -11.55
N THR A 196 -1.73 -13.32 -11.23
CA THR A 196 -0.65 -12.34 -11.38
C THR A 196 -0.23 -12.26 -12.85
N ILE A 197 -0.38 -11.09 -13.46
CA ILE A 197 0.03 -10.80 -14.84
C ILE A 197 1.51 -10.42 -14.88
N PHE A 198 1.92 -9.50 -14.04
CA PHE A 198 3.32 -9.20 -13.77
C PHE A 198 3.52 -8.77 -12.32
N THR A 199 4.77 -8.83 -11.89
CA THR A 199 5.21 -8.32 -10.59
C THR A 199 6.59 -7.68 -10.71
N ASN A 200 6.85 -6.73 -9.82
CA ASN A 200 8.16 -6.11 -9.65
C ASN A 200 8.34 -5.64 -8.20
N SER A 201 9.59 -5.43 -7.81
CA SER A 201 9.90 -4.75 -6.56
C SER A 201 10.83 -3.56 -6.81
N ILE A 202 10.58 -2.45 -6.14
CA ILE A 202 11.38 -1.23 -6.26
C ILE A 202 11.85 -0.85 -4.86
N PRO A 203 13.18 -0.85 -4.60
CA PRO A 203 13.70 -0.51 -3.31
C PRO A 203 13.30 0.91 -2.90
N ARG A 204 12.85 1.04 -1.66
CA ARG A 204 12.70 2.32 -0.98
C ARG A 204 14.06 2.78 -0.47
N HIS A 205 14.18 4.03 0.03
CA HIS A 205 15.47 4.53 0.53
C HIS A 205 16.00 3.74 1.76
N ASN A 206 15.13 3.17 2.54
CA ASN A 206 15.52 2.19 3.55
C ASN A 206 15.76 0.85 2.83
N PRO A 207 16.96 0.24 2.90
CA PRO A 207 17.28 -0.98 2.19
C PRO A 207 16.45 -2.18 2.65
N HIS A 208 15.72 -2.04 3.77
CA HIS A 208 14.83 -3.08 4.28
C HIS A 208 13.41 -2.97 3.74
N LEU A 209 13.09 -1.89 3.03
CA LEU A 209 11.76 -1.60 2.50
C LEU A 209 11.74 -1.60 0.98
N ASP A 210 10.82 -2.32 0.40
CA ASP A 210 10.52 -2.28 -1.02
C ASP A 210 9.04 -1.99 -1.27
N TYR A 211 8.76 -1.27 -2.35
CA TYR A 211 7.44 -1.30 -2.95
C TYR A 211 7.32 -2.56 -3.79
N PHE A 212 6.36 -3.39 -3.45
CA PHE A 212 5.94 -4.51 -4.30
C PHE A 212 4.79 -4.06 -5.18
N ILE A 213 4.88 -4.42 -6.45
CA ILE A 213 3.95 -4.05 -7.51
C ILE A 213 3.42 -5.34 -8.11
N PHE A 214 2.12 -5.54 -8.07
CA PHE A 214 1.45 -6.66 -8.72
C PHE A 214 0.36 -6.13 -9.65
N MET A 215 0.37 -6.55 -10.90
CA MET A 215 -0.80 -6.44 -11.76
C MET A 215 -1.58 -7.75 -11.65
N LEU A 216 -2.81 -7.62 -11.17
CA LEU A 216 -3.68 -8.72 -10.86
C LEU A 216 -4.91 -8.71 -11.76
N ARG A 217 -5.35 -9.90 -12.19
CA ARG A 217 -6.60 -10.12 -12.91
C ARG A 217 -7.48 -11.08 -12.12
N LYS A 218 -8.76 -10.76 -11.98
CA LYS A 218 -9.73 -11.74 -11.47
C LYS A 218 -9.88 -12.89 -12.44
N ASN A 219 -9.90 -14.09 -11.90
CA ASN A 219 -10.28 -15.26 -12.68
C ASN A 219 -11.77 -15.18 -12.99
N ASP A 220 -12.15 -15.53 -14.21
CA ASP A 220 -13.56 -15.68 -14.53
C ASP A 220 -14.17 -16.72 -13.60
N VAL A 221 -15.31 -16.37 -12.98
CA VAL A 221 -16.06 -17.32 -12.17
C VAL A 221 -16.63 -18.35 -13.17
N GLN A 222 -16.06 -19.54 -13.14
CA GLN A 222 -16.61 -20.67 -13.89
C GLN A 222 -17.96 -21.10 -13.33
#